data_e70e4472c6a708846b77227e7a2dacd2
#
_entry.id   e70e4472c6a708846b77227e7a2dacd2
#
_cell.length_a   1.000
_cell.length_b   1.000
_cell.length_c   1.000
_cell.angle_alpha   90.00
_cell.angle_beta   90.00
_cell.angle_gamma   90.00
#
_symmetry.space_group_name_H-M   'P 1'
#
loop_
_entity.id
_entity.type
_entity.pdbx_description
1 polymer ?
#
loop_
_entity_poly.entity_id
_entity_poly.type
_entity_poly.pdbx_seq_one_letter_code
_entity_poly.pdbx_strand_id
1 'polypeptide(L)'
;MYKRQRYYKEVVNYWPLVGWLTGGVMAGILWLTSHCFSWEIAVLLTMLSRILLTGALHEDGLADFCDGFGGGTTRERILSIMKDSHIGTYGVIGLICYLGMFYLLIYRLPMAIAPWLIVGFDTWSKFCSAQIINLLPYTRKEEESKARVIYNRMSPGNWIMAFICGLLPLVPALLACPSLVLLLPVPLLVTLALVHLMRKKIQGYTGDCCGATFLLSELALYLMSNCFFTHLP
;
A
#
# COMPACT_ATOMS: atom_id res chain seq x y z
N MET A 1 28.38 8.12 -11.74
CA MET A 1 26.93 8.17 -11.99
C MET A 1 26.30 6.78 -12.16
N TYR A 2 26.87 5.86 -12.94
CA TYR A 2 26.36 4.50 -13.22
C TYR A 2 26.10 3.61 -11.98
N LYS A 3 26.96 3.63 -10.95
CA LYS A 3 26.79 2.81 -9.73
C LYS A 3 25.56 3.21 -8.90
N ARG A 4 25.22 4.50 -8.82
CA ARG A 4 24.04 4.98 -8.07
C ARG A 4 22.71 4.52 -8.70
N GLN A 5 22.59 4.54 -10.03
CA GLN A 5 21.38 4.12 -10.73
C GLN A 5 21.06 2.62 -10.52
N ARG A 6 22.07 1.77 -10.39
CA ARG A 6 21.86 0.34 -10.13
C ARG A 6 21.17 0.09 -8.78
N TYR A 7 21.56 0.82 -7.74
CA TYR A 7 20.94 0.67 -6.41
C TYR A 7 19.47 1.10 -6.40
N TYR A 8 19.12 2.15 -7.12
CA TYR A 8 17.72 2.60 -7.20
C TYR A 8 16.80 1.59 -7.88
N LYS A 9 17.30 0.82 -8.84
CA LYS A 9 16.51 -0.22 -9.53
C LYS A 9 16.19 -1.43 -8.62
N GLU A 10 16.90 -1.59 -7.53
CA GLU A 10 16.74 -2.69 -6.58
C GLU A 10 15.98 -2.28 -5.30
N VAL A 11 15.57 -1.01 -5.17
CA VAL A 11 14.90 -0.48 -3.96
C VAL A 11 13.60 -1.21 -3.65
N VAL A 12 12.92 -1.76 -4.65
CA VAL A 12 11.70 -2.58 -4.48
C VAL A 12 11.90 -3.75 -3.52
N ASN A 13 13.10 -4.33 -3.48
CA ASN A 13 13.44 -5.43 -2.57
C ASN A 13 13.27 -5.04 -1.09
N TYR A 14 13.33 -3.76 -0.78
CA TYR A 14 13.31 -3.19 0.57
C TYR A 14 11.97 -2.51 0.91
N TRP A 15 10.96 -2.58 0.05
CA TRP A 15 9.65 -1.98 0.34
C TRP A 15 9.02 -2.47 1.66
N PRO A 16 9.09 -3.76 2.02
CA PRO A 16 8.61 -4.18 3.33
C PRO A 16 9.36 -3.51 4.50
N LEU A 17 10.68 -3.24 4.37
CA LEU A 17 11.44 -2.50 5.39
C LEU A 17 11.01 -1.03 5.49
N VAL A 18 10.62 -0.42 4.37
CA VAL A 18 9.97 0.92 4.42
C VAL A 18 8.67 0.83 5.21
N GLY A 19 7.94 -0.30 5.10
CA GLY A 19 6.75 -0.58 5.91
C GLY A 19 7.04 -0.64 7.42
N TRP A 20 8.20 -1.16 7.83
CA TRP A 20 8.63 -1.10 9.23
C TRP A 20 8.74 0.34 9.74
N LEU A 21 9.27 1.23 8.90
CA LEU A 21 9.37 2.65 9.24
C LEU A 21 7.99 3.31 9.25
N THR A 22 7.22 3.19 8.17
CA THR A 22 5.91 3.87 8.04
C THR A 22 4.89 3.33 9.03
N GLY A 23 4.73 2.01 9.10
CA GLY A 23 3.85 1.36 10.06
C GLY A 23 4.32 1.54 11.50
N GLY A 24 5.65 1.50 11.75
CA GLY A 24 6.23 1.76 13.07
C GLY A 24 5.96 3.18 13.57
N VAL A 25 6.11 4.20 12.71
CA VAL A 25 5.76 5.58 13.04
C VAL A 25 4.26 5.70 13.33
N MET A 26 3.40 5.12 12.49
CA MET A 26 1.96 5.09 12.73
C MET A 26 1.60 4.45 14.08
N ALA A 27 2.15 3.28 14.37
CA ALA A 27 1.89 2.56 15.62
C ALA A 27 2.42 3.34 16.84
N GLY A 28 3.59 3.96 16.72
CA GLY A 28 4.17 4.81 17.77
C GLY A 28 3.33 6.05 18.04
N ILE A 29 2.85 6.73 17.01
CA ILE A 29 1.95 7.89 17.12
C ILE A 29 0.62 7.46 17.73
N LEU A 30 0.03 6.34 17.30
CA LEU A 30 -1.20 5.82 17.87
C LEU A 30 -1.03 5.56 19.38
N TRP A 31 0.02 4.85 19.74
CA TRP A 31 0.34 4.54 21.14
C TRP A 31 0.52 5.83 21.96
N LEU A 32 1.35 6.76 21.51
CA LEU A 32 1.64 7.99 22.22
C LEU A 32 0.38 8.87 22.39
N THR A 33 -0.35 9.08 21.30
CA THR A 33 -1.49 10.01 21.28
C THR A 33 -2.72 9.44 21.98
N SER A 34 -2.88 8.11 22.04
CA SER A 34 -3.96 7.48 22.79
C SER A 34 -3.90 7.71 24.30
N HIS A 35 -2.73 8.13 24.85
CA HIS A 35 -2.59 8.52 26.25
C HIS A 35 -2.96 9.98 26.53
N CYS A 36 -2.99 10.81 25.48
CA CYS A 36 -3.21 12.26 25.60
C CYS A 36 -4.55 12.72 25.05
N PHE A 37 -5.11 11.99 24.09
CA PHE A 37 -6.31 12.35 23.33
C PHE A 37 -7.31 11.19 23.33
N SER A 38 -8.54 11.48 22.88
CA SER A 38 -9.51 10.42 22.60
C SER A 38 -9.04 9.50 21.47
N TRP A 39 -9.58 8.27 21.44
CA TRP A 39 -9.20 7.27 20.45
C TRP A 39 -9.40 7.74 19.01
N GLU A 40 -10.48 8.50 18.77
CA GLU A 40 -10.80 9.09 17.45
C GLU A 40 -9.68 10.02 16.97
N ILE A 41 -9.20 10.89 17.85
CA ILE A 41 -8.12 11.85 17.55
C ILE A 41 -6.80 11.09 17.36
N ALA A 42 -6.52 10.10 18.20
CA ALA A 42 -5.31 9.29 18.09
C ALA A 42 -5.22 8.57 16.73
N VAL A 43 -6.33 7.99 16.27
CA VAL A 43 -6.42 7.35 14.95
C VAL A 43 -6.21 8.38 13.82
N LEU A 44 -6.83 9.55 13.91
CA LEU A 44 -6.65 10.61 12.90
C LEU A 44 -5.19 11.06 12.81
N LEU A 45 -4.54 11.29 13.95
CA LEU A 45 -3.12 11.67 14.00
C LEU A 45 -2.21 10.55 13.45
N THR A 46 -2.56 9.30 13.68
CA THR A 46 -1.88 8.13 13.12
C THR A 46 -1.94 8.14 11.59
N MET A 47 -3.08 8.37 11.00
CA MET A 47 -3.23 8.48 9.55
C MET A 47 -2.42 9.66 8.98
N LEU A 48 -2.54 10.83 9.60
CA LEU A 48 -1.80 12.04 9.20
C LEU A 48 -0.29 11.81 9.27
N SER A 49 0.20 11.06 10.26
CA SER A 49 1.63 10.78 10.40
C SER A 49 2.22 10.07 9.19
N ARG A 50 1.51 9.10 8.60
CA ARG A 50 1.94 8.42 7.37
C ARG A 50 1.91 9.36 6.17
N ILE A 51 0.81 10.09 5.98
CA ILE A 51 0.67 11.03 4.87
C ILE A 51 1.81 12.05 4.88
N LEU A 52 2.12 12.63 6.05
CA LEU A 52 3.22 13.59 6.20
C LEU A 52 4.59 12.94 5.98
N LEU A 53 4.81 11.74 6.52
CA LEU A 53 6.08 11.02 6.40
C LEU A 53 6.39 10.65 4.95
N THR A 54 5.38 10.26 4.18
CA THR A 54 5.53 9.85 2.77
C THR A 54 5.32 10.99 1.78
N GLY A 55 4.93 12.17 2.25
CA GLY A 55 4.56 13.29 1.39
C GLY A 55 3.36 12.98 0.49
N ALA A 56 2.41 12.18 0.98
CA ALA A 56 1.21 11.74 0.25
C ALA A 56 1.50 10.97 -1.05
N LEU A 57 2.70 10.38 -1.20
CA LEU A 57 3.15 9.70 -2.41
C LEU A 57 2.19 8.59 -2.88
N HIS A 58 1.68 7.81 -1.93
CA HIS A 58 0.80 6.69 -2.24
C HIS A 58 -0.63 7.16 -2.54
N GLU A 59 -1.09 8.18 -1.82
CA GLU A 59 -2.39 8.82 -2.00
C GLU A 59 -2.47 9.54 -3.36
N ASP A 60 -1.41 10.22 -3.79
CA ASP A 60 -1.28 10.78 -5.13
C ASP A 60 -1.41 9.68 -6.20
N GLY A 61 -0.67 8.58 -6.02
CA GLY A 61 -0.77 7.43 -6.91
C GLY A 61 -2.15 6.80 -6.95
N LEU A 62 -2.88 6.77 -5.83
CA LEU A 62 -4.27 6.27 -5.78
C LEU A 62 -5.21 7.21 -6.55
N ALA A 63 -5.07 8.52 -6.39
CA ALA A 63 -5.86 9.52 -7.12
C ALA A 63 -5.64 9.40 -8.64
N ASP A 64 -4.38 9.37 -9.08
CA ASP A 64 -4.01 9.20 -10.49
C ASP A 64 -4.55 7.88 -11.06
N PHE A 65 -4.49 6.79 -10.26
CA PHE A 65 -5.04 5.50 -10.66
C PHE A 65 -6.57 5.57 -10.82
N CYS A 66 -7.27 6.15 -9.86
CA CYS A 66 -8.72 6.30 -9.93
C CYS A 66 -9.15 7.15 -11.13
N ASP A 67 -8.49 8.27 -11.36
CA ASP A 67 -8.78 9.15 -12.51
C ASP A 67 -8.46 8.46 -13.84
N GLY A 68 -7.32 7.80 -13.94
CA GLY A 68 -6.92 7.11 -15.16
C GLY A 68 -7.86 5.97 -15.52
N PHE A 69 -8.11 5.06 -14.57
CA PHE A 69 -8.93 3.87 -14.83
C PHE A 69 -10.43 4.15 -14.82
N GLY A 70 -10.89 5.22 -14.14
CA GLY A 70 -12.28 5.66 -14.14
C GLY A 70 -12.64 6.50 -15.38
N GLY A 71 -11.74 7.39 -15.80
CA GLY A 71 -12.02 8.33 -16.91
C GLY A 71 -11.46 7.92 -18.28
N GLY A 72 -10.49 6.97 -18.31
CA GLY A 72 -9.86 6.53 -19.56
C GLY A 72 -10.48 5.26 -20.14
N THR A 73 -10.73 5.25 -21.45
CA THR A 73 -11.28 4.09 -22.19
C THR A 73 -10.20 3.34 -22.96
N THR A 74 -9.16 4.03 -23.44
CA THR A 74 -8.01 3.44 -24.16
C THR A 74 -6.77 3.50 -23.29
N ARG A 75 -5.76 2.65 -23.60
CA ARG A 75 -4.48 2.63 -22.92
C ARG A 75 -3.82 4.00 -22.91
N GLU A 76 -3.76 4.65 -24.06
CA GLU A 76 -3.13 5.97 -24.26
C GLU A 76 -3.85 7.03 -23.41
N ARG A 77 -5.18 7.01 -23.38
CA ARG A 77 -5.99 7.96 -22.61
C ARG A 77 -5.80 7.75 -21.10
N ILE A 78 -5.81 6.49 -20.63
CA ILE A 78 -5.53 6.16 -19.21
C ILE A 78 -4.17 6.71 -18.81
N LEU A 79 -3.10 6.39 -19.57
CA LEU A 79 -1.75 6.82 -19.25
C LEU A 79 -1.57 8.35 -19.36
N SER A 80 -2.31 9.02 -20.25
CA SER A 80 -2.33 10.48 -20.38
C SER A 80 -2.97 11.12 -19.13
N ILE A 81 -4.13 10.61 -18.68
CA ILE A 81 -4.80 11.11 -17.46
C ILE A 81 -3.87 10.93 -16.23
N MET A 82 -3.29 9.74 -16.04
CA MET A 82 -2.38 9.46 -14.94
C MET A 82 -1.08 10.30 -14.96
N LYS A 83 -0.78 11.00 -16.05
CA LYS A 83 0.40 11.89 -16.15
C LYS A 83 0.01 13.35 -15.90
N ASP A 84 -1.27 13.67 -15.97
CA ASP A 84 -1.77 15.02 -15.71
C ASP A 84 -1.65 15.32 -14.20
N SER A 85 -1.14 16.50 -13.86
CA SER A 85 -1.03 16.96 -12.48
C SER A 85 -2.34 17.45 -11.86
N HIS A 86 -3.41 17.54 -12.67
CA HIS A 86 -4.73 17.95 -12.19
C HIS A 86 -5.52 16.74 -11.69
N ILE A 87 -6.03 16.84 -10.46
CA ILE A 87 -6.90 15.82 -9.92
C ILE A 87 -8.29 15.91 -10.56
N GLY A 88 -8.82 14.76 -10.97
CA GLY A 88 -10.17 14.63 -11.50
C GLY A 88 -11.18 14.17 -10.44
N THR A 89 -12.44 14.05 -10.87
CA THR A 89 -13.54 13.67 -9.97
C THR A 89 -13.37 12.25 -9.41
N TYR A 90 -12.88 11.29 -10.20
CA TYR A 90 -12.66 9.92 -9.73
C TYR A 90 -11.56 9.86 -8.67
N GLY A 91 -10.48 10.63 -8.82
CA GLY A 91 -9.41 10.74 -7.84
C GLY A 91 -9.91 11.33 -6.53
N VAL A 92 -10.68 12.42 -6.58
CA VAL A 92 -11.28 13.04 -5.39
C VAL A 92 -12.20 12.07 -4.66
N ILE A 93 -13.11 11.40 -5.36
CA ILE A 93 -14.02 10.40 -4.76
C ILE A 93 -13.21 9.22 -4.19
N GLY A 94 -12.22 8.73 -4.94
CA GLY A 94 -11.34 7.65 -4.52
C GLY A 94 -10.62 7.96 -3.21
N LEU A 95 -10.04 9.16 -3.10
CA LEU A 95 -9.37 9.61 -1.88
C LEU A 95 -10.32 9.77 -0.68
N ILE A 96 -11.49 10.40 -0.89
CA ILE A 96 -12.48 10.57 0.19
C ILE A 96 -12.92 9.20 0.72
N CYS A 97 -13.27 8.27 -0.18
CA CYS A 97 -13.66 6.91 0.21
C CYS A 97 -12.52 6.17 0.91
N TYR A 98 -11.31 6.24 0.37
CA TYR A 98 -10.14 5.60 0.95
C TYR A 98 -9.85 6.13 2.37
N LEU A 99 -9.71 7.44 2.52
CA LEU A 99 -9.37 8.05 3.82
C LEU A 99 -10.46 7.83 4.86
N GLY A 100 -11.73 7.96 4.46
CA GLY A 100 -12.86 7.71 5.36
C GLY A 100 -12.93 6.25 5.81
N MET A 101 -12.78 5.29 4.89
CA MET A 101 -12.74 3.87 5.24
C MET A 101 -11.50 3.54 6.08
N PHE A 102 -10.34 4.04 5.73
CA PHE A 102 -9.09 3.79 6.45
C PHE A 102 -9.19 4.25 7.91
N TYR A 103 -9.74 5.47 8.14
CA TYR A 103 -10.04 5.97 9.47
C TYR A 103 -10.97 5.02 10.25
N LEU A 104 -12.13 4.70 9.68
CA LEU A 104 -13.14 3.86 10.35
C LEU A 104 -12.60 2.46 10.65
N LEU A 105 -11.82 1.88 9.76
CA LEU A 105 -11.29 0.53 9.92
C LEU A 105 -10.21 0.47 10.99
N ILE A 106 -9.30 1.46 11.07
CA ILE A 106 -8.32 1.54 12.17
C ILE A 106 -9.02 1.83 13.50
N TYR A 107 -10.01 2.74 13.50
CA TYR A 107 -10.78 3.08 14.70
C TYR A 107 -11.44 1.86 15.35
N ARG A 108 -11.89 0.90 14.56
CA ARG A 108 -12.56 -0.33 15.02
C ARG A 108 -11.62 -1.47 15.39
N LEU A 109 -10.31 -1.33 15.22
CA LEU A 109 -9.39 -2.37 15.64
C LEU A 109 -9.38 -2.53 17.18
N PRO A 110 -9.20 -3.75 17.68
CA PRO A 110 -8.98 -3.97 19.10
C PRO A 110 -7.74 -3.21 19.57
N MET A 111 -7.89 -2.29 20.54
CA MET A 111 -6.83 -1.37 20.99
C MET A 111 -5.53 -2.10 21.39
N ALA A 112 -5.68 -3.27 22.04
CA ALA A 112 -4.54 -4.05 22.53
C ALA A 112 -3.59 -4.55 21.43
N ILE A 113 -4.11 -4.83 20.24
CA ILE A 113 -3.33 -5.38 19.12
C ILE A 113 -3.21 -4.41 17.92
N ALA A 114 -3.94 -3.30 17.95
CA ALA A 114 -3.95 -2.32 16.86
C ALA A 114 -2.55 -1.87 16.41
N PRO A 115 -1.59 -1.54 17.31
CA PRO A 115 -0.24 -1.16 16.89
C PRO A 115 0.46 -2.25 16.09
N TRP A 116 0.34 -3.52 16.48
CA TRP A 116 0.95 -4.65 15.78
C TRP A 116 0.29 -4.91 14.43
N LEU A 117 -1.04 -4.77 14.35
CA LEU A 117 -1.77 -4.87 13.10
C LEU A 117 -1.37 -3.78 12.12
N ILE A 118 -1.19 -2.53 12.58
CA ILE A 118 -0.79 -1.40 11.74
C ILE A 118 0.58 -1.67 11.12
N VAL A 119 1.58 -2.04 11.92
CA VAL A 119 2.92 -2.34 11.37
C VAL A 119 2.85 -3.53 10.42
N GLY A 120 2.20 -4.60 10.84
CA GLY A 120 2.12 -5.83 10.07
C GLY A 120 1.35 -5.70 8.77
N PHE A 121 0.25 -4.94 8.75
CA PHE A 121 -0.56 -4.73 7.55
C PHE A 121 0.16 -3.82 6.55
N ASP A 122 0.84 -2.78 7.02
CA ASP A 122 1.67 -1.93 6.16
C ASP A 122 2.79 -2.76 5.50
N THR A 123 3.57 -3.53 6.27
CA THR A 123 4.70 -4.31 5.75
C THR A 123 4.27 -5.41 4.79
N TRP A 124 3.21 -6.16 5.17
CA TRP A 124 2.72 -7.26 4.37
C TRP A 124 2.08 -6.80 3.06
N SER A 125 1.31 -5.71 3.10
CA SER A 125 0.71 -5.13 1.89
C SER A 125 1.77 -4.55 0.95
N LYS A 126 2.86 -3.97 1.48
CA LYS A 126 4.01 -3.54 0.66
C LYS A 126 4.72 -4.73 -0.01
N PHE A 127 4.90 -5.85 0.69
CA PHE A 127 5.43 -7.07 0.07
C PHE A 127 4.51 -7.56 -1.07
N CYS A 128 3.20 -7.65 -0.81
CA CYS A 128 2.25 -8.14 -1.81
C CYS A 128 2.17 -7.21 -3.03
N SER A 129 2.09 -5.89 -2.83
CA SER A 129 2.04 -4.91 -3.91
C SER A 129 3.33 -4.88 -4.75
N ALA A 130 4.48 -5.12 -4.14
CA ALA A 130 5.76 -5.20 -4.86
C ALA A 130 5.80 -6.32 -5.91
N GLN A 131 4.91 -7.34 -5.81
CA GLN A 131 4.82 -8.40 -6.80
C GLN A 131 4.37 -7.92 -8.18
N ILE A 132 3.78 -6.72 -8.29
CA ILE A 132 3.46 -6.10 -9.58
C ILE A 132 4.69 -6.07 -10.49
N ILE A 133 5.86 -5.72 -9.94
CA ILE A 133 7.11 -5.56 -10.69
C ILE A 133 7.61 -6.91 -11.23
N ASN A 134 7.30 -8.00 -10.51
CA ASN A 134 7.63 -9.34 -10.97
C ASN A 134 6.69 -9.84 -12.07
N LEU A 135 5.43 -9.36 -12.08
CA LEU A 135 4.33 -9.88 -12.89
C LEU A 135 4.03 -9.06 -14.15
N LEU A 136 4.36 -7.77 -14.16
CA LEU A 136 4.04 -6.85 -15.26
C LEU A 136 5.30 -6.10 -15.73
N PRO A 137 5.36 -5.71 -17.03
CA PRO A 137 6.36 -4.76 -17.52
C PRO A 137 5.97 -3.33 -17.14
N TYR A 138 6.95 -2.44 -17.02
CA TYR A 138 6.71 -1.02 -16.90
C TYR A 138 6.17 -0.45 -18.22
N THR A 139 5.12 0.39 -18.18
CA THR A 139 4.41 0.82 -19.40
C THR A 139 5.02 2.01 -20.11
N ARG A 140 5.83 2.83 -19.42
CA ARG A 140 6.43 4.06 -19.94
C ARG A 140 7.93 3.85 -20.17
N LYS A 141 8.56 4.72 -20.97
CA LYS A 141 10.02 4.79 -21.05
C LYS A 141 10.58 5.31 -19.73
N GLU A 142 11.83 4.94 -19.39
CA GLU A 142 12.48 5.34 -18.13
C GLU A 142 12.51 6.88 -17.97
N GLU A 143 12.69 7.60 -19.07
CA GLU A 143 12.73 9.06 -19.14
C GLU A 143 11.37 9.72 -18.81
N GLU A 144 10.27 9.00 -19.04
CA GLU A 144 8.90 9.46 -18.80
C GLU A 144 8.38 9.08 -17.41
N SER A 145 9.15 8.31 -16.64
CA SER A 145 8.83 7.93 -15.26
C SER A 145 8.98 9.14 -14.33
N LYS A 146 8.02 9.38 -13.42
CA LYS A 146 8.13 10.41 -12.37
C LYS A 146 9.42 10.24 -11.55
N ALA A 147 9.80 9.01 -11.23
CA ALA A 147 11.01 8.68 -10.47
C ALA A 147 12.27 8.51 -11.34
N ARG A 148 12.14 8.53 -12.68
CA ARG A 148 13.22 8.22 -13.64
C ARG A 148 13.94 6.89 -13.35
N VAL A 149 13.23 5.92 -12.79
CA VAL A 149 13.75 4.60 -12.43
C VAL A 149 12.71 3.55 -12.80
N ILE A 150 13.15 2.49 -13.48
CA ILE A 150 12.40 1.27 -13.69
C ILE A 150 13.00 0.21 -12.77
N TYR A 151 12.19 -0.37 -11.90
CA TYR A 151 12.65 -1.37 -10.95
C TYR A 151 12.95 -2.71 -11.63
N ASN A 152 13.98 -3.37 -11.14
CA ASN A 152 14.32 -4.72 -11.56
C ASN A 152 13.38 -5.74 -10.86
N ARG A 153 13.15 -6.87 -11.51
CA ARG A 153 12.49 -8.01 -10.87
C ARG A 153 13.33 -8.50 -9.69
N MET A 154 12.67 -8.95 -8.65
CA MET A 154 13.34 -9.50 -7.48
C MET A 154 14.03 -10.82 -7.83
N SER A 155 15.27 -10.99 -7.39
CA SER A 155 15.92 -12.30 -7.39
C SER A 155 15.24 -13.21 -6.35
N PRO A 156 15.36 -14.55 -6.47
CA PRO A 156 14.77 -15.47 -5.48
C PRO A 156 15.22 -15.19 -4.04
N GLY A 157 16.50 -14.86 -3.83
CA GLY A 157 17.00 -14.50 -2.49
C GLY A 157 16.41 -13.20 -1.95
N ASN A 158 16.31 -12.17 -2.78
CA ASN A 158 15.67 -10.90 -2.41
C ASN A 158 14.17 -11.07 -2.15
N TRP A 159 13.50 -11.94 -2.93
CA TRP A 159 12.10 -12.27 -2.72
C TRP A 159 11.87 -12.93 -1.34
N ILE A 160 12.70 -13.92 -0.98
CA ILE A 160 12.62 -14.58 0.34
C ILE A 160 12.88 -13.58 1.47
N MET A 161 13.91 -12.74 1.32
CA MET A 161 14.20 -11.67 2.30
C MET A 161 13.00 -10.72 2.44
N ALA A 162 12.44 -10.22 1.34
CA ALA A 162 11.29 -9.33 1.35
C ALA A 162 10.05 -10.00 1.97
N PHE A 163 9.81 -11.30 1.69
CA PHE A 163 8.74 -12.09 2.29
C PHE A 163 8.89 -12.15 3.81
N ILE A 164 10.08 -12.50 4.31
CA ILE A 164 10.35 -12.58 5.75
C ILE A 164 10.17 -11.20 6.40
N CYS A 165 10.74 -10.15 5.80
CA CYS A 165 10.61 -8.77 6.30
C CYS A 165 9.14 -8.30 6.30
N GLY A 166 8.34 -8.71 5.32
CA GLY A 166 6.92 -8.37 5.25
C GLY A 166 6.08 -9.08 6.30
N LEU A 167 6.40 -10.34 6.59
CA LEU A 167 5.61 -11.17 7.49
C LEU A 167 5.99 -11.01 8.97
N LEU A 168 7.27 -10.77 9.26
CA LEU A 168 7.81 -10.75 10.64
C LEU A 168 7.07 -9.79 11.58
N PRO A 169 6.66 -8.55 11.20
CA PRO A 169 5.92 -7.66 12.09
C PRO A 169 4.51 -8.13 12.44
N LEU A 170 3.95 -9.09 11.68
CA LEU A 170 2.64 -9.70 12.01
C LEU A 170 2.73 -10.75 13.12
N VAL A 171 3.92 -11.27 13.43
CA VAL A 171 4.10 -12.35 14.39
C VAL A 171 3.46 -12.05 15.74
N PRO A 172 3.63 -10.87 16.38
CA PRO A 172 2.98 -10.59 17.67
C PRO A 172 1.45 -10.65 17.58
N ALA A 173 0.85 -10.14 16.49
CA ALA A 173 -0.60 -10.20 16.28
C ALA A 173 -1.08 -11.65 16.02
N LEU A 174 -0.31 -12.44 15.26
CA LEU A 174 -0.61 -13.85 15.00
C LEU A 174 -0.48 -14.72 16.26
N LEU A 175 0.45 -14.39 17.15
CA LEU A 175 0.57 -15.08 18.46
C LEU A 175 -0.61 -14.74 19.37
N ALA A 176 -1.08 -13.48 19.34
CA ALA A 176 -2.26 -13.05 20.10
C ALA A 176 -3.58 -13.60 19.53
N CYS A 177 -3.66 -13.72 18.20
CA CYS A 177 -4.84 -14.20 17.49
C CYS A 177 -4.43 -15.05 16.26
N PRO A 178 -4.19 -16.38 16.43
CA PRO A 178 -3.68 -17.25 15.36
C PRO A 178 -4.57 -17.29 14.11
N SER A 179 -5.87 -17.11 14.28
CA SER A 179 -6.83 -17.15 13.17
C SER A 179 -6.62 -16.00 12.16
N LEU A 180 -5.89 -14.95 12.51
CA LEU A 180 -5.49 -13.88 11.58
C LEU A 180 -4.65 -14.40 10.41
N VAL A 181 -4.06 -15.59 10.50
CA VAL A 181 -3.35 -16.24 9.38
C VAL A 181 -4.25 -16.40 8.15
N LEU A 182 -5.56 -16.55 8.35
CA LEU A 182 -6.54 -16.66 7.25
C LEU A 182 -6.65 -15.37 6.42
N LEU A 183 -6.20 -14.23 6.95
CA LEU A 183 -6.24 -12.95 6.26
C LEU A 183 -4.98 -12.69 5.40
N LEU A 184 -3.91 -13.43 5.60
CA LEU A 184 -2.64 -13.23 4.87
C LEU A 184 -2.79 -13.30 3.33
N PRO A 185 -3.68 -14.13 2.73
CA PRO A 185 -3.88 -14.15 1.29
C PRO A 185 -4.57 -12.89 0.74
N VAL A 186 -5.29 -12.13 1.55
CA VAL A 186 -6.15 -11.02 1.10
C VAL A 186 -5.37 -9.96 0.29
N PRO A 187 -4.25 -9.39 0.74
CA PRO A 187 -3.51 -8.39 -0.03
C PRO A 187 -2.97 -8.96 -1.34
N LEU A 188 -2.58 -10.24 -1.36
CA LEU A 188 -2.11 -10.89 -2.57
C LEU A 188 -3.25 -11.05 -3.59
N LEU A 189 -4.43 -11.45 -3.15
CA LEU A 189 -5.60 -11.56 -4.03
C LEU A 189 -5.99 -10.22 -4.63
N VAL A 190 -5.99 -9.14 -3.84
CA VAL A 190 -6.21 -7.77 -4.34
C VAL A 190 -5.13 -7.38 -5.35
N THR A 191 -3.86 -7.64 -5.03
CA THR A 191 -2.75 -7.38 -5.95
C THR A 191 -2.94 -8.12 -7.27
N LEU A 192 -3.29 -9.40 -7.25
CA LEU A 192 -3.51 -10.19 -8.47
C LEU A 192 -4.70 -9.69 -9.30
N ALA A 193 -5.79 -9.28 -8.64
CA ALA A 193 -6.95 -8.68 -9.31
C ALA A 193 -6.56 -7.36 -10.02
N LEU A 194 -5.80 -6.50 -9.35
CA LEU A 194 -5.30 -5.25 -9.91
C LEU A 194 -4.27 -5.49 -11.03
N VAL A 195 -3.39 -6.49 -10.89
CA VAL A 195 -2.48 -6.94 -11.95
C VAL A 195 -3.27 -7.38 -13.19
N HIS A 196 -4.36 -8.13 -13.02
CA HIS A 196 -5.23 -8.52 -14.12
C HIS A 196 -5.85 -7.29 -14.82
N LEU A 197 -6.39 -6.36 -14.04
CA LEU A 197 -6.96 -5.11 -14.55
C LEU A 197 -5.92 -4.28 -15.34
N MET A 198 -4.73 -4.06 -14.76
CA MET A 198 -3.64 -3.33 -15.37
C MET A 198 -3.13 -4.00 -16.64
N ARG A 199 -2.99 -5.34 -16.64
CA ARG A 199 -2.61 -6.10 -17.84
C ARG A 199 -3.61 -5.91 -18.97
N LYS A 200 -4.90 -5.95 -18.65
CA LYS A 200 -5.99 -5.79 -19.64
C LYS A 200 -6.08 -4.37 -20.18
N LYS A 201 -5.94 -3.35 -19.34
CA LYS A 201 -6.20 -1.96 -19.67
C LYS A 201 -4.98 -1.20 -20.20
N ILE A 202 -3.80 -1.40 -19.59
CA ILE A 202 -2.58 -0.64 -19.90
C ILE A 202 -1.37 -1.51 -20.25
N GLN A 203 -1.53 -2.85 -20.26
CA GLN A 203 -0.51 -3.84 -20.62
C GLN A 203 0.78 -3.75 -19.78
N GLY A 204 0.68 -3.29 -18.55
CA GLY A 204 1.82 -3.13 -17.64
C GLY A 204 1.45 -2.30 -16.41
N TYR A 205 2.45 -1.66 -15.77
CA TYR A 205 2.24 -0.84 -14.58
C TYR A 205 2.96 0.52 -14.68
N THR A 206 2.55 1.49 -13.84
CA THR A 206 3.24 2.75 -13.54
C THR A 206 3.60 2.82 -12.06
N GLY A 207 4.36 3.83 -11.62
CA GLY A 207 4.61 4.06 -10.20
C GLY A 207 3.31 4.27 -9.40
N ASP A 208 2.37 5.00 -9.98
CA ASP A 208 1.06 5.30 -9.37
C ASP A 208 0.26 4.01 -9.13
N CYS A 209 0.33 3.05 -10.06
CA CYS A 209 -0.25 1.71 -9.89
C CYS A 209 0.31 0.98 -8.66
N CYS A 210 1.59 1.13 -8.36
CA CYS A 210 2.20 0.51 -7.17
C CYS A 210 1.65 1.13 -5.89
N GLY A 211 1.56 2.46 -5.82
CA GLY A 211 0.97 3.18 -4.69
C GLY A 211 -0.49 2.80 -4.46
N ALA A 212 -1.31 2.85 -5.52
CA ALA A 212 -2.71 2.45 -5.46
C ALA A 212 -2.88 0.99 -5.00
N THR A 213 -2.07 0.06 -5.53
CA THR A 213 -2.17 -1.35 -5.14
C THR A 213 -1.80 -1.56 -3.68
N PHE A 214 -0.76 -0.87 -3.19
CA PHE A 214 -0.41 -0.93 -1.78
C PHE A 214 -1.57 -0.47 -0.90
N LEU A 215 -2.12 0.72 -1.14
CA LEU A 215 -3.21 1.27 -0.33
C LEU A 215 -4.48 0.41 -0.38
N LEU A 216 -4.87 -0.08 -1.55
CA LEU A 216 -6.07 -0.92 -1.71
C LEU A 216 -5.88 -2.31 -1.10
N SER A 217 -4.68 -2.88 -1.18
CA SER A 217 -4.36 -4.17 -0.55
C SER A 217 -4.37 -4.07 0.97
N GLU A 218 -3.80 -3.00 1.52
CA GLU A 218 -3.82 -2.70 2.94
C GLU A 218 -5.23 -2.45 3.45
N LEU A 219 -6.01 -1.63 2.73
CA LEU A 219 -7.40 -1.33 3.08
C LEU A 219 -8.27 -2.59 3.11
N ALA A 220 -8.10 -3.49 2.14
CA ALA A 220 -8.81 -4.77 2.11
C ALA A 220 -8.45 -5.65 3.31
N LEU A 221 -7.18 -5.63 3.74
CA LEU A 221 -6.75 -6.37 4.92
C LEU A 221 -7.39 -5.83 6.20
N TYR A 222 -7.44 -4.50 6.36
CA TYR A 222 -8.18 -3.86 7.46
C TYR A 222 -9.68 -4.17 7.40
N LEU A 223 -10.30 -4.14 6.22
CA LEU A 223 -11.72 -4.45 6.06
C LEU A 223 -12.03 -5.88 6.49
N MET A 224 -11.24 -6.85 6.02
CA MET A 224 -11.42 -8.25 6.39
C MET A 224 -11.11 -8.52 7.86
N SER A 225 -10.14 -7.82 8.46
CA SER A 225 -9.87 -7.95 9.89
C SER A 225 -11.03 -7.41 10.75
N ASN A 226 -11.66 -6.30 10.34
CA ASN A 226 -12.87 -5.80 11.01
C ASN A 226 -14.03 -6.79 10.92
N CYS A 227 -14.26 -7.38 9.74
CA CYS A 227 -15.26 -8.43 9.58
C CYS A 227 -14.95 -9.63 10.50
N PHE A 228 -13.67 -10.03 10.54
CA PHE A 228 -13.20 -11.10 11.41
C PHE A 228 -13.48 -10.81 12.89
N PHE A 229 -13.07 -9.66 13.43
CA PHE A 229 -13.28 -9.30 14.82
C PHE A 229 -14.76 -9.04 15.20
N THR A 230 -15.62 -8.78 14.21
CA THR A 230 -17.07 -8.60 14.46
C THR A 230 -17.78 -9.95 14.60
N HIS A 231 -17.35 -10.98 13.89
CA HIS A 231 -18.07 -12.26 13.76
C HIS A 231 -17.35 -13.46 14.38
N LEU A 232 -16.06 -13.34 14.68
CA LEU A 232 -15.24 -14.40 15.27
C LEU A 232 -14.53 -13.83 16.50
N PRO A 233 -15.22 -13.75 17.65
CA PRO A 233 -14.65 -13.22 18.89
C PRO A 233 -13.54 -14.12 19.47
#